data_ae763b60284ba6ac30e346cf68a63a18
#
_entry.id   ae763b60284ba6ac30e346cf68a63a18
#
_cell.length_a   1.000
_cell.length_b   1.000
_cell.length_c   1.000
_cell.angle_alpha   90.00
_cell.angle_beta   90.00
_cell.angle_gamma   90.00
#
_symmetry.space_group_name_H-M   'P 1'
#
loop_
_entity.id
_entity.type
_entity.pdbx_description
1 polymer ?
#
loop_
_entity_poly.entity_id
_entity_poly.type
_entity_poly.pdbx_seq_one_letter_code
_entity_poly.pdbx_strand_id
1 'polypeptide(L)'
;DVLLLNLLLWGFELIFGNRFYSGVSSSLYQGMVLLSLCYLVCNIQSGVILHHPVVRPEQIMIRVLRNMVPFVLFSICFLSLFHFEFFRSRLFGLYYVALLVILICYRLAFRYFLELYREKGGNVRMVVLVGSHENMQELYHSMTDDPTSGYRVMGYFEDSPSDCYPEEVAYLGQPKEAVEYLEQNAGKIAQLYCSLPSVRSAEIVPLINYCENHLVRFFSVPNVRNYLKRRMYFELLGNVPVLSIRREPLELRENRVLKRIFDIISSSVFLCTIFPLVYIIVGTAIKLSSPGPIFFKQKRSGEDGREFWCYKFRSMKVNAQCDILQATANDPRKTRIGEFIRKTSIDELPQFINVLKGDMSVVGPRPHMLKHTEEYAQVINKFMVRHFVKPGITGWAQVTGYRGETKELWQMEGRVSRDIWYIEHWTFMLDLYIIYKTVYNAVHGEKEAY
;
A
#
# COMPACT_ATOMS: atom_id res chain seq x y z
N ASP A 1 12.96 18.39 14.73
CA ASP A 1 12.94 17.01 15.24
C ASP A 1 14.28 16.63 15.88
N VAL A 2 15.42 16.73 15.14
CA VAL A 2 16.76 16.40 15.66
C VAL A 2 17.12 17.21 16.91
N LEU A 3 16.78 18.50 16.94
CA LEU A 3 17.01 19.34 18.09
C LEU A 3 16.18 18.89 19.31
N LEU A 4 14.90 18.54 19.10
CA LEU A 4 14.03 18.01 20.16
C LEU A 4 14.54 16.66 20.70
N LEU A 5 15.01 15.79 19.82
CA LEU A 5 15.61 14.51 20.18
C LEU A 5 16.80 14.70 21.13
N ASN A 6 17.73 15.61 20.77
CA ASN A 6 18.91 15.84 21.56
C ASN A 6 18.61 16.60 22.88
N LEU A 7 17.70 17.58 22.84
CA LEU A 7 17.27 18.29 24.06
C LEU A 7 16.58 17.32 25.04
N LEU A 8 15.78 16.41 24.54
CA LEU A 8 15.11 15.41 25.38
C LEU A 8 16.14 14.45 25.99
N LEU A 9 17.12 13.99 25.20
CA LEU A 9 18.18 13.10 25.71
C LEU A 9 18.99 13.77 26.80
N TRP A 10 19.37 15.03 26.59
CA TRP A 10 20.06 15.85 27.58
C TRP A 10 19.21 16.11 28.84
N GLY A 11 17.90 16.35 28.66
CA GLY A 11 16.96 16.49 29.76
C GLY A 11 16.82 15.21 30.60
N PHE A 12 16.81 14.03 29.96
CA PHE A 12 16.83 12.74 30.67
C PHE A 12 18.11 12.55 31.48
N GLU A 13 19.26 12.95 30.95
CA GLU A 13 20.52 12.92 31.69
C GLU A 13 20.46 13.84 32.92
N LEU A 14 19.99 15.08 32.78
CA LEU A 14 19.87 16.01 33.88
C LEU A 14 18.93 15.54 34.98
N ILE A 15 17.79 14.92 34.60
CA ILE A 15 16.79 14.50 35.60
C ILE A 15 17.18 13.18 36.28
N PHE A 16 17.67 12.20 35.53
CA PHE A 16 17.91 10.86 36.01
C PHE A 16 19.39 10.58 36.29
N GLY A 17 20.32 11.40 35.79
CA GLY A 17 21.77 11.33 36.03
C GLY A 17 22.31 9.90 35.82
N ASN A 18 23.05 9.39 36.77
CA ASN A 18 23.68 8.05 36.71
C ASN A 18 22.72 6.89 36.55
N ARG A 19 21.40 7.07 36.79
CA ARG A 19 20.39 6.02 36.54
C ARG A 19 20.05 5.86 35.04
N PHE A 20 20.22 6.97 34.30
CA PHE A 20 19.99 6.93 32.85
C PHE A 20 21.29 6.61 32.12
N TYR A 21 22.41 7.23 32.54
CA TYR A 21 23.70 7.07 31.90
C TYR A 21 24.84 7.09 32.96
N SER A 22 25.65 6.02 32.99
CA SER A 22 26.78 5.87 33.94
C SER A 22 28.16 6.05 33.31
N GLY A 23 28.21 6.36 32.00
CA GLY A 23 29.47 6.49 31.25
C GLY A 23 30.11 7.87 31.27
N VAL A 24 31.20 8.01 30.54
CA VAL A 24 31.94 9.30 30.41
C VAL A 24 31.14 10.25 29.50
N SER A 25 31.09 11.53 29.83
CA SER A 25 30.34 12.59 29.09
C SER A 25 30.62 12.58 27.57
N SER A 26 31.84 12.24 27.15
CA SER A 26 32.18 12.13 25.71
C SER A 26 31.36 11.10 24.97
N SER A 27 30.96 9.99 25.60
CA SER A 27 30.16 8.98 24.94
C SER A 27 28.67 9.38 24.85
N LEU A 28 28.17 10.27 25.70
CA LEU A 28 26.84 10.85 25.55
C LEU A 28 26.73 11.66 24.25
N TYR A 29 27.71 12.53 23.97
CA TYR A 29 27.74 13.31 22.73
C TYR A 29 27.83 12.41 21.49
N GLN A 30 28.62 11.34 21.56
CA GLN A 30 28.67 10.33 20.49
C GLN A 30 27.31 9.65 20.27
N GLY A 31 26.62 9.31 21.37
CA GLY A 31 25.26 8.77 21.32
C GLY A 31 24.25 9.76 20.72
N MET A 32 24.35 11.06 21.05
CA MET A 32 23.54 12.12 20.46
C MET A 32 23.74 12.19 18.93
N VAL A 33 24.98 12.16 18.48
CA VAL A 33 25.32 12.18 17.05
C VAL A 33 24.77 10.92 16.36
N LEU A 34 24.99 9.76 16.94
CA LEU A 34 24.51 8.48 16.38
C LEU A 34 22.99 8.44 16.25
N LEU A 35 22.26 8.80 17.31
CA LEU A 35 20.80 8.88 17.30
C LEU A 35 20.29 9.89 16.27
N SER A 36 20.97 11.06 16.15
CA SER A 36 20.62 12.06 15.15
C SER A 36 20.79 11.53 13.73
N LEU A 37 21.89 10.82 13.45
CA LEU A 37 22.12 10.18 12.14
C LEU A 37 21.09 9.09 11.83
N CYS A 38 20.80 8.23 12.80
CA CYS A 38 19.74 7.22 12.64
C CYS A 38 18.39 7.85 12.32
N TYR A 39 18.04 8.94 13.04
CA TYR A 39 16.79 9.65 12.80
C TYR A 39 16.74 10.29 11.42
N LEU A 40 17.81 10.95 10.99
CA LEU A 40 17.90 11.57 9.66
C LEU A 40 17.76 10.53 8.55
N VAL A 41 18.45 9.40 8.64
CA VAL A 41 18.35 8.31 7.66
C VAL A 41 16.92 7.78 7.55
N CYS A 42 16.27 7.51 8.69
CA CYS A 42 14.87 7.06 8.70
C CYS A 42 13.92 8.12 8.14
N ASN A 43 14.20 9.41 8.37
CA ASN A 43 13.34 10.50 7.93
C ASN A 43 13.44 10.78 6.42
N ILE A 44 14.53 10.42 5.75
CA ILE A 44 14.67 10.55 4.28
C ILE A 44 13.56 9.79 3.54
N GLN A 45 13.23 8.58 3.99
CA GLN A 45 12.20 7.75 3.36
C GLN A 45 10.76 8.15 3.73
N SER A 46 10.56 8.75 4.90
CA SER A 46 9.22 9.02 5.45
C SER A 46 8.87 10.50 5.50
N GLY A 47 9.55 11.35 4.73
CA GLY A 47 9.49 12.82 4.75
C GLY A 47 8.13 13.38 5.19
N VAL A 48 8.13 14.14 6.28
CA VAL A 48 6.92 14.75 6.82
C VAL A 48 6.59 15.98 6.01
N ILE A 49 5.53 15.89 5.24
CA ILE A 49 5.04 16.96 4.38
C ILE A 49 4.20 17.92 5.23
N LEU A 50 4.86 18.79 6.00
CA LEU A 50 4.20 19.87 6.74
C LEU A 50 3.74 21.02 5.82
N HIS A 51 4.26 21.06 4.59
CA HIS A 51 3.99 22.12 3.61
C HIS A 51 2.80 21.86 2.71
N HIS A 52 2.21 20.64 2.71
CA HIS A 52 0.97 20.40 1.99
C HIS A 52 -0.20 21.12 2.68
N PRO A 53 -1.02 21.83 1.89
CA PRO A 53 -2.09 22.65 2.46
C PRO A 53 -3.16 21.83 3.16
N VAL A 54 -3.46 20.64 2.68
CA VAL A 54 -4.50 19.77 3.25
C VAL A 54 -3.88 18.46 3.75
N VAL A 55 -3.48 18.42 5.02
CA VAL A 55 -3.02 17.18 5.68
C VAL A 55 -3.89 16.95 6.91
N ARG A 56 -4.59 15.83 6.99
CA ARG A 56 -5.39 15.48 8.16
C ARG A 56 -4.49 15.17 9.36
N PRO A 57 -4.88 15.55 10.61
CA PRO A 57 -4.11 15.27 11.83
C PRO A 57 -3.71 13.81 11.97
N GLU A 58 -4.62 12.89 11.61
CA GLU A 58 -4.39 11.43 11.62
C GLU A 58 -3.21 11.03 10.73
N GLN A 59 -3.06 11.67 9.58
CA GLN A 59 -1.95 11.38 8.66
C GLN A 59 -0.60 11.80 9.26
N ILE A 60 -0.58 12.88 10.04
CA ILE A 60 0.62 13.32 10.76
C ILE A 60 1.00 12.26 11.80
N MET A 61 0.04 11.80 12.60
CA MET A 61 0.26 10.78 13.63
C MET A 61 0.78 9.47 13.01
N ILE A 62 0.13 8.96 11.97
CA ILE A 62 0.54 7.73 11.28
C ILE A 62 1.96 7.86 10.71
N ARG A 63 2.33 9.01 10.15
CA ARG A 63 3.68 9.23 9.61
C ARG A 63 4.74 9.30 10.71
N VAL A 64 4.43 9.93 11.85
CA VAL A 64 5.34 9.93 13.00
C VAL A 64 5.56 8.51 13.49
N LEU A 65 4.50 7.72 13.67
CA LEU A 65 4.60 6.31 14.08
C LEU A 65 5.41 5.49 13.07
N ARG A 66 5.14 5.66 11.77
CA ARG A 66 5.87 4.95 10.71
C ARG A 66 7.36 5.27 10.68
N ASN A 67 7.76 6.48 11.07
CA ASN A 67 9.16 6.87 11.18
C ASN A 67 9.79 6.39 12.49
N MET A 68 9.03 6.40 13.59
CA MET A 68 9.54 5.99 14.90
C MET A 68 9.90 4.52 14.97
N VAL A 69 9.13 3.63 14.34
CA VAL A 69 9.40 2.18 14.37
C VAL A 69 10.80 1.83 13.82
N PRO A 70 11.16 2.18 12.57
CA PRO A 70 12.50 1.91 12.07
C PRO A 70 13.58 2.68 12.85
N PHE A 71 13.31 3.92 13.29
CA PHE A 71 14.26 4.68 14.10
C PHE A 71 14.61 3.95 15.40
N VAL A 72 13.62 3.46 16.13
CA VAL A 72 13.85 2.70 17.38
C VAL A 72 14.67 1.44 17.09
N LEU A 73 14.30 0.66 16.06
CA LEU A 73 15.01 -0.56 15.69
C LEU A 73 16.47 -0.29 15.29
N PHE A 74 16.71 0.68 14.42
CA PHE A 74 18.05 1.05 13.99
C PHE A 74 18.89 1.60 15.14
N SER A 75 18.32 2.48 15.97
CA SER A 75 19.05 3.07 17.10
C SER A 75 19.43 2.01 18.14
N ILE A 76 18.56 1.08 18.49
CA ILE A 76 18.89 -0.03 19.40
C ILE A 76 19.99 -0.89 18.79
N CYS A 77 19.90 -1.24 17.51
CA CYS A 77 20.91 -2.02 16.82
C CYS A 77 22.30 -1.35 16.85
N PHE A 78 22.37 -0.09 16.46
CA PHE A 78 23.64 0.64 16.43
C PHE A 78 24.19 0.93 17.83
N LEU A 79 23.35 1.31 18.80
CA LEU A 79 23.79 1.52 20.17
C LEU A 79 24.30 0.21 20.82
N SER A 80 23.69 -0.92 20.47
CA SER A 80 24.19 -2.24 20.91
C SER A 80 25.52 -2.58 20.25
N LEU A 81 25.66 -2.34 18.95
CA LEU A 81 26.88 -2.62 18.17
C LEU A 81 28.09 -1.81 18.70
N PHE A 82 27.86 -0.56 19.06
CA PHE A 82 28.91 0.34 19.60
C PHE A 82 29.05 0.29 21.11
N HIS A 83 28.39 -0.67 21.78
CA HIS A 83 28.47 -0.91 23.23
C HIS A 83 28.12 0.29 24.11
N PHE A 84 27.14 1.10 23.73
CA PHE A 84 26.65 2.19 24.57
C PHE A 84 25.84 1.65 25.76
N GLU A 85 26.27 1.94 26.99
CA GLU A 85 25.66 1.36 28.21
C GLU A 85 24.26 1.92 28.51
N PHE A 86 23.95 3.16 28.12
CA PHE A 86 22.67 3.79 28.44
C PHE A 86 21.46 3.12 27.73
N PHE A 87 21.64 2.44 26.59
CA PHE A 87 20.52 1.77 25.93
C PHE A 87 19.97 0.59 26.75
N ARG A 88 20.75 0.06 27.70
CA ARG A 88 20.33 -1.02 28.61
C ARG A 88 19.40 -0.54 29.73
N SER A 89 19.32 0.74 29.98
CA SER A 89 18.44 1.32 30.98
C SER A 89 16.97 1.22 30.58
N ARG A 90 16.09 0.81 31.52
CA ARG A 90 14.63 0.86 31.32
C ARG A 90 14.15 2.28 31.03
N LEU A 91 14.85 3.29 31.48
CA LEU A 91 14.58 4.70 31.22
C LEU A 91 14.75 5.06 29.73
N PHE A 92 15.55 4.29 28.99
CA PHE A 92 15.70 4.51 27.57
C PHE A 92 14.42 4.13 26.77
N GLY A 93 13.67 3.15 27.24
CA GLY A 93 12.32 2.88 26.74
C GLY A 93 11.37 4.05 26.98
N LEU A 94 11.42 4.64 28.18
CA LEU A 94 10.65 5.85 28.51
C LEU A 94 11.03 7.05 27.64
N TYR A 95 12.33 7.20 27.32
CA TYR A 95 12.82 8.22 26.40
C TYR A 95 12.16 8.12 25.01
N TYR A 96 12.05 6.92 24.42
CA TYR A 96 11.39 6.77 23.13
C TYR A 96 9.91 7.10 23.17
N VAL A 97 9.22 6.71 24.24
CA VAL A 97 7.80 7.05 24.44
C VAL A 97 7.63 8.56 24.59
N ALA A 98 8.48 9.20 25.39
CA ALA A 98 8.45 10.66 25.58
C ALA A 98 8.76 11.39 24.26
N LEU A 99 9.75 10.91 23.48
CA LEU A 99 10.10 11.46 22.18
C LEU A 99 8.92 11.36 21.21
N LEU A 100 8.24 10.20 21.15
CA LEU A 100 7.06 10.00 20.31
C LEU A 100 5.96 11.02 20.65
N VAL A 101 5.64 11.16 21.93
CA VAL A 101 4.60 12.10 22.38
C VAL A 101 5.00 13.56 22.05
N ILE A 102 6.22 13.94 22.34
CA ILE A 102 6.73 15.29 22.06
C ILE A 102 6.69 15.60 20.56
N LEU A 103 7.12 14.67 19.71
CA LEU A 103 7.09 14.87 18.26
C LEU A 103 5.65 14.99 17.71
N ILE A 104 4.71 14.20 18.23
CA ILE A 104 3.30 14.32 17.85
C ILE A 104 2.75 15.67 18.30
N CYS A 105 2.93 16.04 19.59
CA CYS A 105 2.45 17.32 20.13
C CYS A 105 3.05 18.51 19.39
N TYR A 106 4.36 18.51 19.15
CA TYR A 106 5.06 19.57 18.43
C TYR A 106 4.49 19.76 17.01
N ARG A 107 4.28 18.66 16.28
CA ARG A 107 3.78 18.73 14.89
C ARG A 107 2.32 19.16 14.82
N LEU A 108 1.49 18.71 15.75
CA LEU A 108 0.10 19.16 15.85
C LEU A 108 0.02 20.62 16.25
N ALA A 109 0.83 21.06 17.21
CA ALA A 109 0.91 22.46 17.63
C ALA A 109 1.41 23.35 16.48
N PHE A 110 2.48 22.94 15.79
CA PHE A 110 2.98 23.67 14.62
C PHE A 110 1.91 23.83 13.53
N ARG A 111 1.15 22.76 13.27
CA ARG A 111 0.04 22.81 12.32
C ARG A 111 -1.03 23.80 12.79
N TYR A 112 -1.46 23.71 14.04
CA TYR A 112 -2.46 24.60 14.62
C TYR A 112 -2.03 26.08 14.53
N PHE A 113 -0.77 26.39 14.85
CA PHE A 113 -0.24 27.74 14.68
C PHE A 113 -0.19 28.18 13.21
N LEU A 114 0.11 27.24 12.30
CA LEU A 114 0.11 27.54 10.87
C LEU A 114 -1.32 27.85 10.36
N GLU A 115 -2.31 27.11 10.82
CA GLU A 115 -3.73 27.32 10.52
C GLU A 115 -4.18 28.71 11.00
N LEU A 116 -3.90 29.06 12.27
CA LEU A 116 -4.18 30.39 12.80
C LEU A 116 -3.46 31.51 12.02
N TYR A 117 -2.23 31.27 11.59
CA TYR A 117 -1.48 32.25 10.79
C TYR A 117 -2.13 32.44 9.40
N ARG A 118 -2.64 31.39 8.80
CA ARG A 118 -3.34 31.43 7.51
C ARG A 118 -4.71 32.12 7.59
N GLU A 119 -5.48 31.89 8.65
CA GLU A 119 -6.73 32.60 8.90
C GLU A 119 -6.53 34.12 8.95
N LYS A 120 -5.39 34.57 9.51
CA LYS A 120 -5.01 35.98 9.53
C LYS A 120 -4.45 36.52 8.19
N GLY A 121 -4.53 35.72 7.12
CA GLY A 121 -4.05 36.08 5.78
C GLY A 121 -2.56 35.85 5.56
N GLY A 122 -1.85 35.20 6.49
CA GLY A 122 -0.44 34.84 6.32
C GLY A 122 -0.28 33.55 5.49
N ASN A 123 0.79 33.45 4.70
CA ASN A 123 1.12 32.29 3.87
C ASN A 123 -0.03 31.79 2.97
N VAL A 124 -0.82 32.74 2.44
CA VAL A 124 -1.92 32.46 1.51
C VAL A 124 -1.40 32.53 0.08
N ARG A 125 -1.77 31.56 -0.74
CA ARG A 125 -1.44 31.50 -2.17
C ARG A 125 -2.63 31.98 -2.98
N MET A 126 -2.44 33.04 -3.74
CA MET A 126 -3.45 33.51 -4.67
C MET A 126 -3.47 32.63 -5.90
N VAL A 127 -4.66 32.15 -6.26
CA VAL A 127 -4.89 31.19 -7.33
C VAL A 127 -5.87 31.74 -8.35
N VAL A 128 -5.60 31.49 -9.63
CA VAL A 128 -6.51 31.75 -10.73
C VAL A 128 -6.86 30.44 -11.42
N LEU A 129 -8.13 30.29 -11.79
CA LEU A 129 -8.65 29.10 -12.46
C LEU A 129 -8.95 29.42 -13.92
N VAL A 130 -8.67 28.49 -14.84
CA VAL A 130 -8.98 28.61 -16.27
C VAL A 130 -9.71 27.35 -16.71
N GLY A 131 -10.99 27.51 -17.09
CA GLY A 131 -11.91 26.40 -17.40
C GLY A 131 -12.87 26.08 -16.26
N SER A 132 -13.97 25.37 -16.57
CA SER A 132 -15.10 25.14 -15.66
C SER A 132 -15.60 23.70 -15.63
N HIS A 133 -14.73 22.72 -15.86
CA HIS A 133 -15.12 21.31 -15.77
C HIS A 133 -15.35 20.84 -14.32
N GLU A 134 -16.10 19.74 -14.14
CA GLU A 134 -16.39 19.15 -12.82
C GLU A 134 -15.14 18.96 -11.93
N ASN A 135 -14.00 18.58 -12.53
CA ASN A 135 -12.75 18.44 -11.79
C ASN A 135 -12.23 19.78 -11.24
N MET A 136 -12.51 20.89 -11.94
CA MET A 136 -12.16 22.22 -11.44
C MET A 136 -13.07 22.66 -10.30
N GLN A 137 -14.34 22.28 -10.33
CA GLN A 137 -15.27 22.50 -9.23
C GLN A 137 -14.83 21.76 -7.97
N GLU A 138 -14.47 20.47 -8.08
CA GLU A 138 -13.91 19.72 -6.93
C GLU A 138 -12.61 20.31 -6.41
N LEU A 139 -11.74 20.76 -7.33
CA LEU A 139 -10.51 21.45 -6.97
C LEU A 139 -10.81 22.73 -6.21
N TYR A 140 -11.76 23.54 -6.70
CA TYR A 140 -12.21 24.75 -6.05
C TYR A 140 -12.71 24.45 -4.62
N HIS A 141 -13.63 23.50 -4.45
CA HIS A 141 -14.12 23.09 -3.13
C HIS A 141 -12.99 22.60 -2.22
N SER A 142 -12.06 21.80 -2.74
CA SER A 142 -10.91 21.33 -1.95
C SER A 142 -9.97 22.45 -1.49
N MET A 143 -9.98 23.60 -2.17
CA MET A 143 -9.19 24.78 -1.82
C MET A 143 -9.93 25.73 -0.88
N THR A 144 -11.27 25.83 -0.98
CA THR A 144 -12.08 26.88 -0.34
C THR A 144 -12.92 26.40 0.84
N ASP A 145 -13.32 25.10 0.89
CA ASP A 145 -14.12 24.55 1.98
C ASP A 145 -13.44 24.64 3.35
N ASP A 146 -12.11 24.65 3.37
CA ASP A 146 -11.32 24.85 4.57
C ASP A 146 -10.58 26.21 4.48
N PRO A 147 -10.99 27.22 5.25
CA PRO A 147 -10.33 28.55 5.26
C PRO A 147 -8.84 28.48 5.63
N THR A 148 -8.41 27.41 6.31
CA THR A 148 -7.01 27.18 6.73
C THR A 148 -6.18 26.50 5.64
N SER A 149 -6.77 26.16 4.50
CA SER A 149 -6.08 25.52 3.36
C SER A 149 -4.88 26.33 2.85
N GLY A 150 -4.92 27.66 3.04
CA GLY A 150 -3.88 28.57 2.55
C GLY A 150 -4.00 28.88 1.07
N TYR A 151 -5.15 28.64 0.47
CA TYR A 151 -5.48 29.08 -0.89
C TYR A 151 -6.54 30.17 -0.88
N ARG A 152 -6.43 31.09 -1.85
CA ARG A 152 -7.43 32.12 -2.11
C ARG A 152 -7.64 32.20 -3.62
N VAL A 153 -8.81 31.77 -4.08
CA VAL A 153 -9.19 31.88 -5.50
C VAL A 153 -9.59 33.31 -5.79
N MET A 154 -8.91 33.93 -6.76
CA MET A 154 -9.20 35.30 -7.18
C MET A 154 -10.37 35.35 -8.17
N GLY A 155 -10.56 34.30 -8.94
CA GLY A 155 -11.61 34.18 -9.95
C GLY A 155 -11.26 33.13 -10.99
N TYR A 156 -12.11 33.06 -12.02
CA TYR A 156 -11.96 32.10 -13.10
C TYR A 156 -12.15 32.71 -14.47
N PHE A 157 -11.51 32.08 -15.46
CA PHE A 157 -11.66 32.39 -16.89
C PHE A 157 -12.41 31.26 -17.60
N GLU A 158 -13.43 31.62 -18.39
CA GLU A 158 -14.19 30.69 -19.22
C GLU A 158 -14.76 31.43 -20.44
N ASP A 159 -15.22 30.72 -21.45
CA ASP A 159 -15.82 31.36 -22.64
C ASP A 159 -17.12 32.14 -22.31
N SER A 160 -17.84 31.69 -21.28
CA SER A 160 -19.01 32.33 -20.68
C SER A 160 -19.09 32.06 -19.19
N PRO A 161 -19.77 32.91 -18.38
CA PRO A 161 -20.01 32.60 -16.97
C PRO A 161 -20.60 31.20 -16.78
N SER A 162 -20.07 30.47 -15.85
CA SER A 162 -20.40 29.05 -15.62
C SER A 162 -21.00 28.84 -14.24
N ASP A 163 -22.07 28.03 -14.15
CA ASP A 163 -22.71 27.62 -12.92
C ASP A 163 -21.87 26.62 -12.09
N CYS A 164 -20.68 26.22 -12.60
CA CYS A 164 -19.76 25.34 -11.89
C CYS A 164 -19.13 25.97 -10.66
N TYR A 165 -19.13 27.31 -10.57
CA TYR A 165 -18.58 28.05 -9.44
C TYR A 165 -19.69 28.79 -8.72
N PRO A 166 -19.60 28.99 -7.38
CA PRO A 166 -20.51 29.85 -6.63
C PRO A 166 -20.50 31.29 -7.15
N GLU A 167 -21.61 32.00 -7.02
CA GLU A 167 -21.76 33.41 -7.43
C GLU A 167 -20.71 34.36 -6.81
N GLU A 168 -20.13 33.95 -5.69
CA GLU A 168 -19.07 34.70 -4.99
C GLU A 168 -17.73 34.69 -5.72
N VAL A 169 -17.52 33.77 -6.68
CA VAL A 169 -16.27 33.66 -7.43
C VAL A 169 -16.35 34.54 -8.66
N ALA A 170 -15.48 35.52 -8.72
CA ALA A 170 -15.47 36.48 -9.80
C ALA A 170 -15.18 35.82 -11.18
N TYR A 171 -16.08 36.05 -12.14
CA TYR A 171 -15.79 35.78 -13.55
C TYR A 171 -14.84 36.87 -14.05
N LEU A 172 -13.66 36.49 -14.52
CA LEU A 172 -12.58 37.41 -14.90
C LEU A 172 -12.50 37.68 -16.40
N GLY A 173 -13.25 36.94 -17.22
CA GLY A 173 -13.25 37.08 -18.67
C GLY A 173 -12.97 35.77 -19.41
N GLN A 174 -12.63 35.92 -20.71
CA GLN A 174 -12.33 34.77 -21.57
C GLN A 174 -10.89 34.26 -21.33
N PRO A 175 -10.59 32.97 -21.61
CA PRO A 175 -9.25 32.38 -21.42
C PRO A 175 -8.13 33.13 -22.17
N LYS A 176 -8.47 33.80 -23.32
CA LYS A 176 -7.53 34.61 -24.08
C LYS A 176 -7.07 35.87 -23.33
N GLU A 177 -7.90 36.38 -22.42
CA GLU A 177 -7.64 37.60 -21.64
C GLU A 177 -6.84 37.29 -20.37
N ALA A 178 -6.66 36.00 -20.05
CA ALA A 178 -6.02 35.59 -18.83
C ALA A 178 -4.54 36.04 -18.72
N VAL A 179 -3.81 36.08 -19.82
CA VAL A 179 -2.42 36.57 -19.82
C VAL A 179 -2.38 38.05 -19.44
N GLU A 180 -3.23 38.89 -20.02
CA GLU A 180 -3.31 40.32 -19.71
C GLU A 180 -3.68 40.57 -18.24
N TYR A 181 -4.62 39.79 -17.70
CA TYR A 181 -4.97 39.87 -16.28
C TYR A 181 -3.81 39.45 -15.36
N LEU A 182 -3.03 38.42 -15.74
CA LEU A 182 -1.83 38.01 -15.00
C LEU A 182 -0.77 39.13 -15.04
N GLU A 183 -0.60 39.84 -16.14
CA GLU A 183 0.30 41.01 -16.26
C GLU A 183 -0.10 42.12 -15.30
N GLN A 184 -1.39 42.46 -15.30
CA GLN A 184 -1.94 43.51 -14.41
C GLN A 184 -1.82 43.19 -12.95
N ASN A 185 -1.79 41.89 -12.61
CA ASN A 185 -1.65 41.38 -11.23
C ASN A 185 -0.30 40.69 -10.99
N ALA A 186 0.76 41.10 -11.70
CA ALA A 186 2.08 40.54 -11.57
C ALA A 186 2.57 40.51 -10.10
N GLY A 187 3.13 39.39 -9.68
CA GLY A 187 3.66 39.18 -8.31
C GLY A 187 2.62 38.89 -7.23
N LYS A 188 1.31 39.00 -7.51
CA LYS A 188 0.25 38.66 -6.56
C LYS A 188 -0.18 37.20 -6.73
N ILE A 189 -0.25 36.69 -7.96
CA ILE A 189 -0.73 35.36 -8.30
C ILE A 189 0.41 34.35 -8.16
N ALA A 190 0.22 33.35 -7.32
CA ALA A 190 1.23 32.31 -7.07
C ALA A 190 1.04 31.06 -7.94
N GLN A 191 -0.20 30.76 -8.32
CA GLN A 191 -0.55 29.53 -9.03
C GLN A 191 -1.69 29.74 -10.00
N LEU A 192 -1.63 29.04 -11.14
CA LEU A 192 -2.69 28.99 -12.15
C LEU A 192 -3.04 27.52 -12.43
N TYR A 193 -4.33 27.22 -12.39
CA TYR A 193 -4.86 25.90 -12.73
C TYR A 193 -5.68 25.98 -14.01
N CYS A 194 -5.36 25.13 -14.98
CA CYS A 194 -5.98 25.16 -16.31
C CYS A 194 -6.59 23.80 -16.64
N SER A 195 -7.89 23.76 -16.95
CA SER A 195 -8.62 22.57 -17.40
C SER A 195 -9.01 22.61 -18.87
N LEU A 196 -8.49 23.55 -19.64
CA LEU A 196 -8.78 23.64 -21.07
C LEU A 196 -8.28 22.38 -21.79
N PRO A 197 -9.05 21.84 -22.76
CA PRO A 197 -8.64 20.70 -23.54
C PRO A 197 -7.41 21.03 -24.41
N SER A 198 -6.54 20.05 -24.63
CA SER A 198 -5.27 20.22 -25.38
C SER A 198 -5.44 20.73 -26.82
N VAL A 199 -6.64 20.59 -27.39
CA VAL A 199 -7.00 21.18 -28.69
C VAL A 199 -6.90 22.72 -28.66
N ARG A 200 -7.09 23.33 -27.49
CA ARG A 200 -6.97 24.81 -27.29
C ARG A 200 -5.52 25.22 -26.97
N SER A 201 -4.55 24.57 -27.57
CA SER A 201 -3.12 24.84 -27.35
C SER A 201 -2.73 26.29 -27.61
N ALA A 202 -3.40 26.95 -28.57
CA ALA A 202 -3.18 28.37 -28.87
C ALA A 202 -3.45 29.33 -27.70
N GLU A 203 -4.27 28.92 -26.73
CA GLU A 203 -4.57 29.67 -25.50
C GLU A 203 -3.73 29.18 -24.31
N ILE A 204 -3.45 27.86 -24.26
CA ILE A 204 -2.70 27.26 -23.17
C ILE A 204 -1.20 27.60 -23.22
N VAL A 205 -0.59 27.59 -24.43
CA VAL A 205 0.86 27.81 -24.57
C VAL A 205 1.29 29.20 -24.10
N PRO A 206 0.58 30.33 -24.48
CA PRO A 206 0.89 31.65 -23.93
C PRO A 206 0.80 31.72 -22.41
N LEU A 207 -0.19 31.02 -21.77
CA LEU A 207 -0.35 30.98 -20.34
C LEU A 207 0.84 30.25 -19.66
N ILE A 208 1.27 29.12 -20.23
CA ILE A 208 2.45 28.39 -19.73
C ILE A 208 3.69 29.25 -19.79
N ASN A 209 3.94 29.87 -20.98
CA ASN A 209 5.12 30.71 -21.19
C ASN A 209 5.12 31.92 -20.23
N TYR A 210 3.97 32.56 -20.04
CA TYR A 210 3.86 33.64 -19.07
C TYR A 210 4.18 33.15 -17.65
N CYS A 211 3.57 32.06 -17.22
CA CYS A 211 3.74 31.48 -15.87
C CYS A 211 5.20 31.14 -15.58
N GLU A 212 5.89 30.50 -16.54
CA GLU A 212 7.30 30.12 -16.40
C GLU A 212 8.23 31.33 -16.29
N ASN A 213 7.93 32.39 -17.03
CA ASN A 213 8.75 33.63 -17.05
C ASN A 213 8.50 34.52 -15.82
N HIS A 214 7.35 34.39 -15.11
CA HIS A 214 6.95 35.30 -14.05
C HIS A 214 6.77 34.60 -12.67
N LEU A 215 7.38 33.43 -12.46
CA LEU A 215 7.37 32.67 -11.19
C LEU A 215 5.96 32.27 -10.73
N VAL A 216 4.99 32.16 -11.65
CA VAL A 216 3.66 31.61 -11.42
C VAL A 216 3.71 30.10 -11.72
N ARG A 217 3.22 29.27 -10.81
CA ARG A 217 3.20 27.82 -11.04
C ARG A 217 1.98 27.43 -11.86
N PHE A 218 2.20 26.89 -13.05
CA PHE A 218 1.16 26.36 -13.91
C PHE A 218 0.83 24.90 -13.56
N PHE A 219 -0.45 24.58 -13.41
CA PHE A 219 -0.96 23.24 -13.23
C PHE A 219 -2.03 22.91 -14.25
N SER A 220 -1.85 21.84 -15.00
CA SER A 220 -2.90 21.31 -15.87
C SER A 220 -3.81 20.39 -15.07
N VAL A 221 -5.13 20.61 -15.17
CA VAL A 221 -6.17 19.79 -14.53
C VAL A 221 -6.89 18.99 -15.62
N PRO A 222 -6.47 17.75 -15.90
CA PRO A 222 -7.03 16.97 -16.98
C PRO A 222 -8.47 16.54 -16.66
N ASN A 223 -9.36 16.56 -17.65
CA ASN A 223 -10.71 16.06 -17.54
C ASN A 223 -10.72 14.53 -17.72
N VAL A 224 -10.43 13.80 -16.66
CA VAL A 224 -10.31 12.33 -16.68
C VAL A 224 -11.57 11.61 -16.22
N ARG A 225 -12.57 12.34 -15.71
CA ARG A 225 -13.80 11.76 -15.16
C ARG A 225 -14.75 11.16 -16.17
N ASN A 226 -14.66 11.57 -17.44
CA ASN A 226 -15.59 11.12 -18.47
C ASN A 226 -15.58 9.61 -18.73
N TYR A 227 -14.56 8.87 -18.26
CA TYR A 227 -14.44 7.44 -18.52
C TYR A 227 -14.63 6.56 -17.28
N LEU A 228 -14.28 7.04 -16.07
CA LEU A 228 -14.31 6.20 -14.88
C LEU A 228 -14.55 7.04 -13.61
N LYS A 229 -15.61 6.77 -12.86
CA LYS A 229 -15.83 7.27 -11.50
C LYS A 229 -14.80 6.71 -10.49
N ARG A 230 -13.51 6.63 -10.85
CA ARG A 230 -12.43 6.02 -10.06
C ARG A 230 -11.21 6.92 -10.02
N ARG A 231 -10.43 6.77 -8.93
CA ARG A 231 -9.09 7.38 -8.83
C ARG A 231 -8.20 6.79 -9.91
N MET A 232 -7.54 7.65 -10.67
CA MET A 232 -6.50 7.27 -11.61
C MET A 232 -5.13 7.60 -11.02
N TYR A 233 -4.14 6.81 -11.39
CA TYR A 233 -2.76 7.00 -10.96
C TYR A 233 -1.95 7.53 -12.13
N PHE A 234 -1.21 8.60 -11.85
CA PHE A 234 -0.31 9.20 -12.84
C PHE A 234 1.01 8.43 -12.83
N GLU A 235 1.42 7.98 -13.99
CA GLU A 235 2.67 7.26 -14.20
C GLU A 235 3.40 7.86 -15.40
N LEU A 236 4.73 7.70 -15.46
CA LEU A 236 5.53 8.11 -16.60
C LEU A 236 6.03 6.85 -17.34
N LEU A 237 5.63 6.70 -18.58
CA LEU A 237 6.19 5.68 -19.47
C LEU A 237 7.28 6.36 -20.32
N GLY A 238 8.53 6.30 -19.86
CA GLY A 238 9.59 7.15 -20.39
C GLY A 238 9.30 8.61 -20.09
N ASN A 239 9.08 9.43 -21.10
CA ASN A 239 8.72 10.85 -20.97
C ASN A 239 7.22 11.11 -21.22
N VAL A 240 6.44 10.06 -21.45
CA VAL A 240 5.01 10.20 -21.75
C VAL A 240 4.20 9.98 -20.47
N PRO A 241 3.39 10.98 -20.04
CA PRO A 241 2.47 10.79 -18.91
C PRO A 241 1.34 9.86 -19.32
N VAL A 242 1.12 8.81 -18.52
CA VAL A 242 0.02 7.86 -18.67
C VAL A 242 -0.81 7.81 -17.39
N LEU A 243 -2.10 7.56 -17.54
CA LEU A 243 -3.02 7.42 -16.43
C LEU A 243 -3.41 5.95 -16.29
N SER A 244 -2.95 5.31 -15.24
CA SER A 244 -3.33 3.93 -14.93
C SER A 244 -4.59 3.91 -14.04
N ILE A 245 -5.46 2.91 -14.31
CA ILE A 245 -6.72 2.73 -13.59
C ILE A 245 -6.46 2.13 -12.19
N ARG A 246 -5.28 1.53 -12.00
CA ARG A 246 -4.93 0.77 -10.82
C ARG A 246 -3.46 0.95 -10.49
N ARG A 247 -3.17 0.98 -9.20
CA ARG A 247 -1.80 0.87 -8.73
C ARG A 247 -1.49 -0.60 -8.45
N GLU A 248 -0.43 -1.09 -9.04
CA GLU A 248 0.02 -2.48 -8.88
C GLU A 248 1.46 -2.49 -8.33
N PRO A 249 1.63 -2.46 -6.98
CA PRO A 249 2.97 -2.44 -6.40
C PRO A 249 3.88 -3.58 -6.86
N LEU A 250 3.30 -4.75 -7.22
CA LEU A 250 4.05 -5.90 -7.73
C LEU A 250 4.45 -5.77 -9.22
N GLU A 251 4.02 -4.74 -9.93
CA GLU A 251 4.54 -4.40 -11.24
C GLU A 251 5.96 -3.84 -11.14
N LEU A 252 6.28 -3.15 -10.03
CA LEU A 252 7.61 -2.64 -9.75
C LEU A 252 8.59 -3.80 -9.59
N ARG A 253 9.70 -3.73 -10.35
CA ARG A 253 10.70 -4.80 -10.40
C ARG A 253 11.32 -5.10 -9.03
N GLU A 254 11.57 -4.06 -8.24
CA GLU A 254 12.14 -4.17 -6.89
C GLU A 254 11.24 -5.02 -5.97
N ASN A 255 9.95 -4.74 -5.98
CA ASN A 255 8.97 -5.46 -5.17
C ASN A 255 8.81 -6.92 -5.62
N ARG A 256 8.80 -7.15 -6.94
CA ARG A 256 8.75 -8.50 -7.52
C ARG A 256 9.98 -9.32 -7.16
N VAL A 257 11.17 -8.71 -7.20
CA VAL A 257 12.42 -9.36 -6.80
C VAL A 257 12.42 -9.66 -5.30
N LEU A 258 12.06 -8.70 -4.45
CA LEU A 258 11.96 -8.89 -2.99
C LEU A 258 11.02 -10.06 -2.66
N LYS A 259 9.83 -10.07 -3.25
CA LYS A 259 8.85 -11.14 -3.07
C LYS A 259 9.40 -12.50 -3.53
N ARG A 260 10.07 -12.54 -4.68
CA ARG A 260 10.65 -13.77 -5.21
C ARG A 260 11.77 -14.33 -4.33
N ILE A 261 12.64 -13.48 -3.80
CA ILE A 261 13.70 -13.88 -2.86
C ILE A 261 13.05 -14.50 -1.60
N PHE A 262 12.04 -13.86 -1.05
CA PHE A 262 11.31 -14.38 0.10
C PHE A 262 10.66 -15.73 -0.21
N ASP A 263 10.00 -15.88 -1.37
CA ASP A 263 9.38 -17.12 -1.82
C ASP A 263 10.39 -18.27 -1.93
N ILE A 264 11.57 -18.00 -2.50
CA ILE A 264 12.64 -19.00 -2.64
C ILE A 264 13.17 -19.43 -1.26
N ILE A 265 13.50 -18.45 -0.40
CA ILE A 265 14.07 -18.75 0.92
C ILE A 265 13.06 -19.54 1.76
N SER A 266 11.83 -19.07 1.88
CA SER A 266 10.81 -19.72 2.71
C SER A 266 10.43 -21.12 2.20
N SER A 267 10.29 -21.29 0.87
CA SER A 267 10.01 -22.60 0.29
C SER A 267 11.19 -23.56 0.41
N SER A 268 12.43 -23.10 0.24
CA SER A 268 13.62 -23.94 0.41
C SER A 268 13.76 -24.40 1.85
N VAL A 269 13.62 -23.48 2.81
CA VAL A 269 13.67 -23.84 4.24
C VAL A 269 12.61 -24.88 4.56
N PHE A 270 11.35 -24.65 4.15
CA PHE A 270 10.25 -25.57 4.38
C PHE A 270 10.50 -26.94 3.74
N LEU A 271 10.91 -26.98 2.48
CA LEU A 271 11.15 -28.23 1.73
C LEU A 271 12.34 -29.03 2.28
N CYS A 272 13.36 -28.37 2.83
CA CYS A 272 14.51 -29.06 3.41
C CYS A 272 14.29 -29.52 4.86
N THR A 273 13.43 -28.84 5.64
CA THR A 273 13.26 -29.12 7.07
C THR A 273 12.00 -29.95 7.37
N ILE A 274 10.82 -29.37 7.10
CA ILE A 274 9.52 -29.93 7.54
C ILE A 274 8.99 -30.93 6.51
N PHE A 275 9.11 -30.62 5.22
CA PHE A 275 8.47 -31.41 4.16
C PHE A 275 8.95 -32.87 4.09
N PRO A 276 10.23 -33.24 4.28
CA PRO A 276 10.64 -34.63 4.23
C PRO A 276 9.94 -35.50 5.29
N LEU A 277 9.78 -34.97 6.50
CA LEU A 277 9.05 -35.65 7.58
C LEU A 277 7.57 -35.82 7.22
N VAL A 278 6.93 -34.74 6.77
CA VAL A 278 5.53 -34.77 6.33
C VAL A 278 5.35 -35.76 5.15
N TYR A 279 6.27 -35.76 4.19
CA TYR A 279 6.23 -36.65 3.03
C TYR A 279 6.29 -38.13 3.43
N ILE A 280 7.17 -38.50 4.36
CA ILE A 280 7.27 -39.88 4.84
C ILE A 280 5.99 -40.30 5.57
N ILE A 281 5.50 -39.48 6.52
CA ILE A 281 4.32 -39.84 7.33
C ILE A 281 3.05 -39.86 6.43
N VAL A 282 2.77 -38.76 5.73
CA VAL A 282 1.54 -38.62 4.94
C VAL A 282 1.60 -39.51 3.70
N GLY A 283 2.76 -39.62 3.05
CA GLY A 283 2.96 -40.47 1.89
C GLY A 283 2.72 -41.93 2.18
N THR A 284 3.24 -42.43 3.30
CA THR A 284 2.99 -43.79 3.76
C THR A 284 1.52 -44.03 4.09
N ALA A 285 0.88 -43.11 4.82
CA ALA A 285 -0.54 -43.17 5.13
C ALA A 285 -1.44 -43.18 3.88
N ILE A 286 -1.11 -42.38 2.86
CA ILE A 286 -1.82 -42.38 1.56
C ILE A 286 -1.64 -43.72 0.85
N LYS A 287 -0.43 -44.29 0.82
CA LYS A 287 -0.17 -45.57 0.15
C LYS A 287 -0.89 -46.73 0.82
N LEU A 288 -0.97 -46.71 2.15
CA LEU A 288 -1.69 -47.73 2.92
C LEU A 288 -3.22 -47.61 2.77
N SER A 289 -3.74 -46.38 2.55
CA SER A 289 -5.18 -46.15 2.42
C SER A 289 -5.76 -46.48 1.05
N SER A 290 -4.99 -46.32 -0.02
CA SER A 290 -5.46 -46.62 -1.39
C SER A 290 -4.29 -46.77 -2.38
N PRO A 291 -4.42 -47.68 -3.41
CA PRO A 291 -3.41 -47.82 -4.46
C PRO A 291 -3.28 -46.55 -5.32
N GLY A 292 -2.06 -46.26 -5.79
CA GLY A 292 -1.80 -45.13 -6.71
C GLY A 292 -0.68 -44.20 -6.28
N PRO A 293 -0.46 -43.06 -6.95
CA PRO A 293 0.62 -42.11 -6.65
C PRO A 293 0.34 -41.34 -5.36
N ILE A 294 1.40 -40.88 -4.68
CA ILE A 294 1.28 -40.05 -3.45
C ILE A 294 0.82 -38.64 -3.81
N PHE A 295 1.35 -38.09 -4.88
CA PHE A 295 0.97 -36.75 -5.37
C PHE A 295 -0.16 -36.80 -6.39
N PHE A 296 -1.05 -35.86 -6.26
CA PHE A 296 -2.04 -35.50 -7.23
C PHE A 296 -1.59 -34.23 -7.96
N LYS A 297 -1.75 -34.17 -9.25
CA LYS A 297 -1.42 -33.02 -10.10
C LYS A 297 -2.64 -32.58 -10.86
N GLN A 298 -2.91 -31.27 -10.87
CA GLN A 298 -4.03 -30.69 -11.62
C GLN A 298 -3.61 -29.39 -12.26
N LYS A 299 -4.03 -29.14 -13.50
CA LYS A 299 -3.80 -27.88 -14.17
C LYS A 299 -4.61 -26.76 -13.51
N ARG A 300 -3.97 -25.63 -13.30
CA ARG A 300 -4.54 -24.41 -12.72
C ARG A 300 -4.12 -23.19 -13.51
N SER A 301 -4.94 -22.13 -13.44
CA SER A 301 -4.58 -20.81 -14.00
C SER A 301 -3.60 -20.10 -13.07
N GLY A 302 -2.48 -19.66 -13.63
CA GLY A 302 -1.41 -18.91 -12.96
C GLY A 302 -1.34 -17.44 -13.37
N GLU A 303 -0.16 -16.85 -13.18
CA GLU A 303 0.16 -15.47 -13.59
C GLU A 303 -0.04 -15.32 -15.11
N ASP A 304 -0.62 -14.20 -15.54
CA ASP A 304 -0.95 -13.88 -16.94
C ASP A 304 -1.86 -14.94 -17.62
N GLY A 305 -2.64 -15.69 -16.84
CA GLY A 305 -3.48 -16.75 -17.35
C GLY A 305 -2.74 -18.02 -17.80
N ARG A 306 -1.42 -18.11 -17.57
CA ARG A 306 -0.62 -19.29 -17.96
C ARG A 306 -1.00 -20.50 -17.13
N GLU A 307 -1.14 -21.64 -17.79
CA GLU A 307 -1.45 -22.90 -17.10
C GLU A 307 -0.20 -23.46 -16.42
N PHE A 308 -0.37 -24.01 -15.21
CA PHE A 308 0.67 -24.75 -14.51
C PHE A 308 0.12 -26.00 -13.81
N TRP A 309 1.00 -26.96 -13.52
CA TRP A 309 0.67 -28.15 -12.77
C TRP A 309 0.77 -27.90 -11.28
N CYS A 310 -0.36 -27.78 -10.58
CA CYS A 310 -0.44 -27.61 -9.13
C CYS A 310 -0.28 -28.96 -8.43
N TYR A 311 0.68 -29.08 -7.52
CA TYR A 311 0.95 -30.31 -6.75
C TYR A 311 0.17 -30.32 -5.45
N LYS A 312 -0.45 -31.49 -5.14
CA LYS A 312 -1.10 -31.74 -3.85
C LYS A 312 -0.82 -33.17 -3.39
N PHE A 313 -1.00 -33.45 -2.11
CA PHE A 313 -1.14 -34.84 -1.68
C PHE A 313 -2.49 -35.38 -2.14
N ARG A 314 -2.50 -36.66 -2.53
CA ARG A 314 -3.72 -37.30 -2.96
C ARG A 314 -4.64 -37.57 -1.76
N SER A 315 -5.81 -36.95 -1.76
CA SER A 315 -6.84 -37.08 -0.73
C SER A 315 -8.04 -37.92 -1.16
N MET A 316 -8.09 -38.34 -2.44
CA MET A 316 -9.18 -39.12 -3.01
C MET A 316 -8.68 -40.37 -3.72
N LYS A 317 -9.56 -41.34 -3.92
CA LYS A 317 -9.30 -42.50 -4.81
C LYS A 317 -9.07 -42.00 -6.23
N VAL A 318 -8.20 -42.71 -6.97
CA VAL A 318 -7.93 -42.38 -8.39
C VAL A 318 -9.23 -42.51 -9.19
N ASN A 319 -9.62 -41.47 -9.88
CA ASN A 319 -10.80 -41.43 -10.75
C ASN A 319 -10.55 -40.56 -11.98
N ALA A 320 -11.26 -40.82 -13.08
CA ALA A 320 -11.12 -40.10 -14.34
C ALA A 320 -11.82 -38.72 -14.35
N GLN A 321 -12.58 -38.36 -13.33
CA GLN A 321 -13.40 -37.14 -13.27
C GLN A 321 -12.78 -36.02 -12.42
N CYS A 322 -11.49 -36.17 -12.06
CA CYS A 322 -10.81 -35.23 -11.16
C CYS A 322 -10.67 -33.80 -11.71
N ASP A 323 -10.68 -33.65 -13.03
CA ASP A 323 -10.53 -32.35 -13.72
C ASP A 323 -11.87 -31.68 -14.04
N ILE A 324 -12.98 -32.39 -13.85
CA ILE A 324 -14.33 -31.94 -14.24
C ILE A 324 -15.16 -31.57 -13.01
N LEU A 325 -15.12 -32.41 -11.98
CA LEU A 325 -16.00 -32.28 -10.80
C LEU A 325 -15.27 -31.72 -9.60
N GLN A 326 -15.75 -30.58 -9.11
CA GLN A 326 -15.28 -30.01 -7.83
C GLN A 326 -15.61 -30.97 -6.68
N ALA A 327 -14.69 -31.07 -5.72
CA ALA A 327 -14.90 -31.85 -4.51
C ALA A 327 -15.91 -31.17 -3.58
N THR A 328 -16.93 -31.89 -3.17
CA THR A 328 -17.95 -31.44 -2.20
C THR A 328 -17.63 -31.84 -0.77
N ALA A 329 -18.36 -31.27 0.20
CA ALA A 329 -18.14 -31.56 1.62
C ALA A 329 -18.26 -33.08 1.93
N ASN A 330 -19.26 -33.79 1.40
CA ASN A 330 -19.51 -35.23 1.62
C ASN A 330 -19.19 -36.07 0.37
N ASP A 331 -18.07 -35.82 -0.29
CA ASP A 331 -17.68 -36.50 -1.52
C ASP A 331 -17.30 -37.98 -1.24
N PRO A 332 -17.98 -38.95 -1.83
CA PRO A 332 -17.73 -40.38 -1.60
C PRO A 332 -16.36 -40.86 -2.09
N ARG A 333 -15.66 -40.06 -2.89
CA ARG A 333 -14.33 -40.36 -3.41
C ARG A 333 -13.25 -40.14 -2.36
N LYS A 334 -13.54 -39.44 -1.22
CA LYS A 334 -12.58 -39.15 -0.15
C LYS A 334 -12.16 -40.42 0.58
N THR A 335 -10.87 -40.51 0.91
CA THR A 335 -10.38 -41.52 1.86
C THR A 335 -10.42 -40.95 3.28
N ARG A 336 -10.43 -41.79 4.33
CA ARG A 336 -10.35 -41.31 5.74
C ARG A 336 -9.13 -40.44 5.99
N ILE A 337 -7.98 -40.85 5.49
CA ILE A 337 -6.73 -40.04 5.53
C ILE A 337 -6.91 -38.77 4.69
N GLY A 338 -7.53 -38.86 3.54
CA GLY A 338 -7.80 -37.72 2.68
C GLY A 338 -8.69 -36.66 3.33
N GLU A 339 -9.67 -37.04 4.12
CA GLU A 339 -10.49 -36.11 4.90
C GLU A 339 -9.66 -35.38 5.96
N PHE A 340 -8.79 -36.10 6.70
CA PHE A 340 -7.92 -35.51 7.70
C PHE A 340 -6.94 -34.50 7.07
N ILE A 341 -6.21 -34.88 6.01
CA ILE A 341 -5.22 -33.98 5.39
C ILE A 341 -5.87 -32.75 4.72
N ARG A 342 -7.12 -32.83 4.28
CA ARG A 342 -7.87 -31.69 3.76
C ARG A 342 -8.34 -30.75 4.88
N LYS A 343 -8.88 -31.27 5.97
CA LYS A 343 -9.26 -30.45 7.14
C LYS A 343 -8.09 -29.67 7.71
N THR A 344 -6.91 -30.27 7.70
CA THR A 344 -5.67 -29.64 8.19
C THR A 344 -4.91 -28.88 7.10
N SER A 345 -5.39 -28.88 5.83
CA SER A 345 -4.69 -28.33 4.67
C SER A 345 -3.28 -28.85 4.41
N ILE A 346 -2.94 -29.98 5.00
CA ILE A 346 -1.67 -30.69 4.75
C ILE A 346 -1.59 -31.15 3.30
N ASP A 347 -2.75 -31.41 2.64
CA ASP A 347 -2.80 -31.77 1.22
C ASP A 347 -2.21 -30.69 0.30
N GLU A 348 -2.15 -29.44 0.71
CA GLU A 348 -1.63 -28.32 -0.08
C GLU A 348 -0.13 -28.07 0.10
N LEU A 349 0.54 -28.71 1.08
CA LEU A 349 1.96 -28.50 1.35
C LEU A 349 2.91 -28.82 0.16
N PRO A 350 2.62 -29.78 -0.75
CA PRO A 350 3.43 -29.95 -1.95
C PRO A 350 3.47 -28.74 -2.89
N GLN A 351 2.57 -27.75 -2.73
CA GLN A 351 2.60 -26.51 -3.51
C GLN A 351 3.85 -25.67 -3.25
N PHE A 352 4.58 -25.88 -2.14
CA PHE A 352 5.90 -25.26 -1.94
C PHE A 352 6.89 -25.65 -3.05
N ILE A 353 6.71 -26.80 -3.71
CA ILE A 353 7.47 -27.18 -4.91
C ILE A 353 7.12 -26.23 -6.07
N ASN A 354 5.85 -25.86 -6.22
CA ASN A 354 5.43 -24.89 -7.24
C ASN A 354 5.98 -23.48 -6.93
N VAL A 355 6.03 -23.11 -5.66
CA VAL A 355 6.63 -21.84 -5.24
C VAL A 355 8.12 -21.81 -5.61
N LEU A 356 8.87 -22.86 -5.31
CA LEU A 356 10.28 -22.94 -5.64
C LEU A 356 10.53 -22.90 -7.15
N LYS A 357 9.69 -23.59 -7.94
CA LYS A 357 9.71 -23.54 -9.43
C LYS A 357 9.39 -22.16 -9.98
N GLY A 358 8.59 -21.37 -9.27
CA GLY A 358 8.16 -20.04 -9.69
C GLY A 358 6.77 -19.97 -10.32
N ASP A 359 6.02 -21.07 -10.34
CA ASP A 359 4.63 -21.11 -10.80
C ASP A 359 3.68 -20.43 -9.80
N MET A 360 4.05 -20.47 -8.51
CA MET A 360 3.28 -19.93 -7.38
C MET A 360 4.15 -19.03 -6.50
N SER A 361 3.50 -18.33 -5.58
CA SER A 361 4.07 -17.60 -4.45
C SER A 361 3.55 -18.21 -3.13
N VAL A 362 4.22 -17.93 -2.02
CA VAL A 362 3.67 -18.30 -0.69
C VAL A 362 2.37 -17.57 -0.44
N VAL A 363 2.30 -16.27 -0.77
CA VAL A 363 1.11 -15.42 -0.59
C VAL A 363 0.63 -14.90 -1.94
N GLY A 364 -0.65 -15.06 -2.22
CA GLY A 364 -1.28 -14.58 -3.45
C GLY A 364 -2.74 -15.06 -3.58
N PRO A 365 -3.44 -14.69 -4.65
CA PRO A 365 -4.77 -15.21 -4.97
C PRO A 365 -4.78 -16.74 -5.09
N ARG A 366 -5.81 -17.39 -4.57
CA ARG A 366 -5.93 -18.86 -4.66
C ARG A 366 -6.09 -19.32 -6.11
N PRO A 367 -5.30 -20.29 -6.62
CA PRO A 367 -5.41 -20.76 -8.01
C PRO A 367 -6.70 -21.57 -8.24
N HIS A 368 -7.39 -21.29 -9.33
CA HIS A 368 -8.62 -21.95 -9.72
C HIS A 368 -8.38 -23.02 -10.81
N MET A 369 -9.31 -23.95 -10.94
CA MET A 369 -9.37 -24.90 -12.07
C MET A 369 -9.64 -24.12 -13.35
N LEU A 370 -9.09 -24.56 -14.48
CA LEU A 370 -9.25 -23.90 -15.78
C LEU A 370 -10.72 -23.66 -16.11
N LYS A 371 -11.54 -24.70 -15.99
CA LYS A 371 -12.99 -24.64 -16.23
C LYS A 371 -13.68 -23.55 -15.40
N HIS A 372 -13.36 -23.45 -14.11
CA HIS A 372 -13.92 -22.42 -13.24
C HIS A 372 -13.43 -21.00 -13.60
N THR A 373 -12.18 -20.90 -14.08
CA THR A 373 -11.67 -19.61 -14.56
C THR A 373 -12.47 -19.14 -15.77
N GLU A 374 -12.77 -20.01 -16.72
CA GLU A 374 -13.58 -19.71 -17.91
C GLU A 374 -15.01 -19.31 -17.53
N GLU A 375 -15.66 -20.10 -16.65
CA GLU A 375 -17.03 -19.85 -16.20
C GLU A 375 -17.17 -18.52 -15.46
N TYR A 376 -16.30 -18.26 -14.47
CA TYR A 376 -16.37 -17.04 -13.65
C TYR A 376 -15.89 -15.79 -14.39
N ALA A 377 -14.99 -15.92 -15.36
CA ALA A 377 -14.55 -14.79 -16.18
C ALA A 377 -15.70 -14.18 -17.01
N GLN A 378 -16.70 -14.97 -17.37
CA GLN A 378 -17.89 -14.50 -18.12
C GLN A 378 -18.92 -13.81 -17.22
N VAL A 379 -19.00 -14.19 -15.95
CA VAL A 379 -20.08 -13.76 -15.03
C VAL A 379 -19.62 -12.67 -14.07
N ILE A 380 -18.34 -12.70 -13.64
CA ILE A 380 -17.81 -11.78 -12.65
C ILE A 380 -16.91 -10.74 -13.31
N ASN A 381 -17.34 -9.47 -13.24
CA ASN A 381 -16.52 -8.36 -13.70
C ASN A 381 -15.16 -8.32 -12.99
N LYS A 382 -14.07 -8.14 -13.77
CA LYS A 382 -12.68 -8.05 -13.26
C LYS A 382 -12.13 -9.35 -12.66
N PHE A 383 -12.79 -10.49 -12.89
CA PHE A 383 -12.29 -11.79 -12.43
C PHE A 383 -10.84 -12.04 -12.86
N MET A 384 -10.48 -11.68 -14.08
CA MET A 384 -9.15 -11.89 -14.65
C MET A 384 -8.03 -11.08 -14.00
N VAL A 385 -8.37 -9.99 -13.33
CA VAL A 385 -7.37 -9.13 -12.61
C VAL A 385 -6.55 -9.92 -11.59
N ARG A 386 -7.14 -10.92 -10.98
CA ARG A 386 -6.45 -11.77 -10.00
C ARG A 386 -5.25 -12.55 -10.57
N HIS A 387 -5.17 -12.67 -11.91
CA HIS A 387 -4.08 -13.33 -12.61
C HIS A 387 -2.91 -12.38 -12.95
N PHE A 388 -2.96 -11.11 -12.57
CA PHE A 388 -1.83 -10.17 -12.73
C PHE A 388 -0.66 -10.47 -11.79
N VAL A 389 -0.87 -11.33 -10.80
CA VAL A 389 0.16 -11.79 -9.86
C VAL A 389 0.15 -13.31 -9.76
N LYS A 390 1.25 -13.88 -9.29
CA LYS A 390 1.33 -15.33 -9.04
C LYS A 390 0.31 -15.77 -8.03
N PRO A 391 -0.37 -16.91 -8.27
CA PRO A 391 -1.26 -17.51 -7.28
C PRO A 391 -0.47 -17.93 -6.03
N GLY A 392 -1.14 -17.86 -4.87
CA GLY A 392 -0.56 -18.17 -3.57
C GLY A 392 -1.03 -19.50 -2.97
N ILE A 393 -0.21 -20.06 -2.06
CA ILE A 393 -0.64 -21.13 -1.15
C ILE A 393 -1.69 -20.58 -0.19
N THR A 394 -1.42 -19.38 0.35
CA THR A 394 -2.37 -18.60 1.14
C THR A 394 -2.58 -17.22 0.52
N GLY A 395 -3.61 -16.49 0.96
CA GLY A 395 -3.92 -15.18 0.42
C GLY A 395 -4.90 -14.39 1.27
N TRP A 396 -5.02 -13.10 0.97
CA TRP A 396 -5.88 -12.19 1.71
C TRP A 396 -7.34 -12.65 1.79
N ALA A 397 -7.90 -13.09 0.66
CA ALA A 397 -9.26 -13.62 0.64
C ALA A 397 -9.42 -14.84 1.57
N GLN A 398 -8.44 -15.74 1.61
CA GLN A 398 -8.48 -16.93 2.44
C GLN A 398 -8.47 -16.59 3.94
N VAL A 399 -7.61 -15.66 4.38
CA VAL A 399 -7.51 -15.29 5.80
C VAL A 399 -8.59 -14.33 6.27
N THR A 400 -9.42 -13.82 5.36
CA THR A 400 -10.56 -12.92 5.67
C THR A 400 -11.92 -13.58 5.49
N GLY A 401 -12.01 -14.93 5.57
CA GLY A 401 -13.28 -15.67 5.60
C GLY A 401 -13.78 -16.16 4.24
N TYR A 402 -13.01 -16.04 3.14
CA TYR A 402 -13.40 -16.53 1.81
C TYR A 402 -12.59 -17.76 1.37
N ARG A 403 -12.31 -18.67 2.32
CA ARG A 403 -11.51 -19.87 2.08
C ARG A 403 -12.33 -21.04 1.54
N GLY A 404 -13.57 -21.16 1.99
CA GLY A 404 -14.45 -22.30 1.77
C GLY A 404 -14.91 -22.54 0.33
N GLU A 405 -15.82 -23.50 0.14
CA GLU A 405 -16.52 -23.74 -1.12
C GLU A 405 -17.37 -22.51 -1.46
N THR A 406 -17.29 -22.05 -2.70
CA THR A 406 -18.13 -20.97 -3.21
C THR A 406 -19.37 -21.56 -3.84
N LYS A 407 -20.49 -21.59 -3.11
CA LYS A 407 -21.78 -22.10 -3.59
C LYS A 407 -22.57 -21.02 -4.30
N GLU A 408 -22.45 -19.79 -3.81
CA GLU A 408 -23.17 -18.64 -4.31
C GLU A 408 -22.23 -17.66 -5.02
N LEU A 409 -22.75 -16.99 -6.04
CA LEU A 409 -21.97 -16.03 -6.85
C LEU A 409 -21.34 -14.91 -6.01
N TRP A 410 -22.10 -14.38 -5.05
CA TRP A 410 -21.62 -13.29 -4.18
C TRP A 410 -20.39 -13.68 -3.34
N GLN A 411 -20.25 -14.97 -2.99
CA GLN A 411 -19.07 -15.46 -2.26
C GLN A 411 -17.82 -15.41 -3.15
N MET A 412 -17.99 -15.74 -4.43
CA MET A 412 -16.89 -15.63 -5.39
C MET A 412 -16.56 -14.16 -5.71
N GLU A 413 -17.55 -13.30 -5.86
CA GLU A 413 -17.35 -11.86 -6.02
C GLU A 413 -16.61 -11.25 -4.82
N GLY A 414 -16.99 -11.63 -3.60
CA GLY A 414 -16.31 -11.24 -2.37
C GLY A 414 -14.86 -11.70 -2.32
N ARG A 415 -14.57 -12.93 -2.80
CA ARG A 415 -13.18 -13.43 -2.94
C ARG A 415 -12.40 -12.61 -3.96
N VAL A 416 -12.95 -12.40 -5.16
CA VAL A 416 -12.30 -11.61 -6.23
C VAL A 416 -12.02 -10.18 -5.76
N SER A 417 -12.97 -9.55 -5.08
CA SER A 417 -12.78 -8.21 -4.53
C SER A 417 -11.60 -8.13 -3.56
N ARG A 418 -11.41 -9.14 -2.69
CA ARG A 418 -10.28 -9.20 -1.76
C ARG A 418 -8.97 -9.53 -2.44
N ASP A 419 -8.99 -10.38 -3.45
CA ASP A 419 -7.81 -10.68 -4.26
C ASP A 419 -7.34 -9.41 -5.00
N ILE A 420 -8.27 -8.62 -5.57
CA ILE A 420 -7.97 -7.33 -6.20
C ILE A 420 -7.42 -6.33 -5.17
N TRP A 421 -8.05 -6.25 -4.01
CA TRP A 421 -7.58 -5.38 -2.93
C TRP A 421 -6.14 -5.71 -2.53
N TYR A 422 -5.80 -7.00 -2.42
CA TYR A 422 -4.43 -7.44 -2.14
C TYR A 422 -3.45 -6.97 -3.21
N ILE A 423 -3.81 -7.09 -4.49
CA ILE A 423 -2.97 -6.67 -5.62
C ILE A 423 -2.70 -5.16 -5.56
N GLU A 424 -3.72 -4.37 -5.27
CA GLU A 424 -3.65 -2.90 -5.21
C GLU A 424 -2.90 -2.37 -3.97
N HIS A 425 -2.90 -3.12 -2.86
CA HIS A 425 -2.34 -2.70 -1.57
C HIS A 425 -1.17 -3.55 -1.09
N TRP A 426 -0.57 -4.32 -2.01
CA TRP A 426 0.53 -5.18 -1.65
C TRP A 426 1.68 -4.42 -0.98
N THR A 427 2.16 -4.96 0.12
CA THR A 427 3.41 -4.63 0.78
C THR A 427 4.05 -5.91 1.32
N PHE A 428 5.35 -5.91 1.51
CA PHE A 428 6.03 -7.06 2.12
C PHE A 428 5.49 -7.39 3.52
N MET A 429 5.16 -6.37 4.31
CA MET A 429 4.56 -6.55 5.64
C MET A 429 3.16 -7.16 5.58
N LEU A 430 2.39 -6.88 4.52
CA LEU A 430 1.09 -7.52 4.31
C LEU A 430 1.25 -9.02 4.06
N ASP A 431 2.26 -9.45 3.31
CA ASP A 431 2.55 -10.88 3.10
C ASP A 431 2.88 -11.56 4.44
N LEU A 432 3.75 -10.98 5.27
CA LEU A 432 4.06 -11.51 6.59
C LEU A 432 2.82 -11.59 7.50
N TYR A 433 1.98 -10.57 7.46
CA TYR A 433 0.72 -10.56 8.21
C TYR A 433 -0.24 -11.66 7.75
N ILE A 434 -0.37 -11.90 6.44
CA ILE A 434 -1.21 -12.97 5.89
C ILE A 434 -0.69 -14.34 6.32
N ILE A 435 0.63 -14.56 6.30
CA ILE A 435 1.25 -15.81 6.79
C ILE A 435 0.95 -16.00 8.26
N TYR A 436 1.19 -14.96 9.10
CA TYR A 436 0.86 -15.01 10.52
C TYR A 436 -0.61 -15.39 10.74
N LYS A 437 -1.51 -14.72 10.05
CA LYS A 437 -2.95 -14.96 10.19
C LYS A 437 -3.37 -16.33 9.68
N THR A 438 -2.69 -16.88 8.66
CA THR A 438 -2.90 -18.26 8.19
C THR A 438 -2.56 -19.27 9.28
N VAL A 439 -1.42 -19.12 9.94
CA VAL A 439 -0.99 -20.00 11.04
C VAL A 439 -1.92 -19.85 12.23
N TYR A 440 -2.27 -18.61 12.59
CA TYR A 440 -3.20 -18.33 13.68
C TYR A 440 -4.56 -18.99 13.46
N ASN A 441 -5.16 -18.84 12.26
CA ASN A 441 -6.45 -19.45 11.91
C ASN A 441 -6.36 -21.00 11.90
N ALA A 442 -5.23 -21.56 11.47
CA ALA A 442 -5.03 -23.01 11.47
C ALA A 442 -4.99 -23.58 12.90
N VAL A 443 -4.46 -22.84 13.88
CA VAL A 443 -4.37 -23.28 15.28
C VAL A 443 -5.67 -23.09 16.06
N HIS A 444 -6.37 -21.97 15.84
CA HIS A 444 -7.60 -21.62 16.58
C HIS A 444 -8.88 -22.18 15.96
N GLY A 445 -8.80 -22.76 14.77
CA GLY A 445 -9.93 -23.30 14.02
C GLY A 445 -10.80 -22.22 13.39
N GLU A 446 -10.92 -22.23 12.08
CA GLU A 446 -11.91 -21.43 11.37
C GLU A 446 -13.24 -22.17 11.32
N LYS A 447 -14.35 -21.51 11.68
CA LYS A 447 -15.71 -22.07 11.56
C LYS A 447 -16.10 -22.44 10.12
N GLU A 448 -15.34 -21.97 9.13
CA GLU A 448 -15.57 -22.17 7.69
C GLU A 448 -14.53 -23.08 7.01
N ALA A 449 -13.56 -23.63 7.74
CA ALA A 449 -12.71 -24.68 7.22
C ALA A 449 -13.49 -26.02 7.27
N TYR A 450 -13.66 -26.68 6.12
CA TYR A 450 -14.40 -27.95 5.91
C TYR A 450 -14.28 -28.99 7.02
#